data_47c2a6092855e4d4345afac1c39719fa
#
_entry.id   47c2a6092855e4d4345afac1c39719fa
#
_cell.length_a   1.000
_cell.length_b   1.000
_cell.length_c   1.000
_cell.angle_alpha   90.00
_cell.angle_beta   90.00
_cell.angle_gamma   90.00
#
_symmetry.space_group_name_H-M   'P 1'
#
loop_
_entity.id
_entity.type
_entity.pdbx_description
1 polymer ?
#
loop_
_entity_poly.entity_id
_entity_poly.type
_entity_poly.pdbx_seq_one_letter_code
_entity_poly.pdbx_strand_id
1 'polypeptide(L)'
;FCGFGEPTEALDVLKQSAKLIKEKYNMPIRINTNGLGSLVNERDIVPELQGLVDTISVSLNTPNADEYHRLVRSKFGEKSFDAMIDFTKECTKYIPNVVMTTVETTITHEEEKQCQEICDRIGAKYRIRPWED
;
A
#
# COMPACT_ATOMS: atom_id res chain seq x y z
N PHE A 1 3.53 -11.48 -0.54
CA PHE A 1 4.48 -11.20 -1.61
C PHE A 1 5.43 -10.09 -1.19
N CYS A 2 6.65 -10.47 -0.93
CA CYS A 2 7.76 -9.57 -0.65
C CYS A 2 8.85 -9.87 -1.66
N GLY A 3 9.55 -8.86 -2.14
CA GLY A 3 10.64 -9.04 -3.08
C GLY A 3 11.13 -7.73 -3.63
N PHE A 4 11.99 -7.81 -4.62
CA PHE A 4 12.49 -6.63 -5.32
C PHE A 4 11.42 -6.19 -6.33
N GLY A 5 10.96 -4.95 -6.18
CA GLY A 5 9.97 -4.38 -7.07
C GLY A 5 8.57 -4.32 -6.47
N GLU A 6 7.69 -3.75 -7.24
CA GLU A 6 6.31 -3.48 -6.83
C GLU A 6 5.38 -4.58 -7.38
N PRO A 7 4.71 -5.37 -6.49
CA PRO A 7 3.89 -6.51 -6.97
C PRO A 7 2.73 -6.09 -7.88
N THR A 8 2.14 -4.90 -7.65
CA THR A 8 1.01 -4.46 -8.46
C THR A 8 1.39 -4.04 -9.88
N GLU A 9 2.66 -3.85 -10.18
CA GLU A 9 3.14 -3.61 -11.55
C GLU A 9 3.08 -4.88 -12.39
N ALA A 10 3.17 -6.07 -11.76
CA ALA A 10 3.02 -7.36 -12.42
C ALA A 10 1.71 -8.02 -11.97
N LEU A 11 0.60 -7.30 -12.15
CA LEU A 11 -0.70 -7.66 -11.61
C LEU A 11 -1.17 -9.07 -12.01
N ASP A 12 -1.00 -9.45 -13.27
CA ASP A 12 -1.44 -10.78 -13.75
C ASP A 12 -0.67 -11.90 -13.04
N VAL A 13 0.63 -11.73 -12.87
CA VAL A 13 1.47 -12.69 -12.14
C VAL A 13 1.06 -12.75 -10.67
N LEU A 14 0.81 -11.61 -10.06
CA LEU A 14 0.35 -11.53 -8.68
C LEU A 14 -0.97 -12.29 -8.51
N LYS A 15 -1.95 -12.05 -9.37
CA LYS A 15 -3.25 -12.68 -9.28
C LYS A 15 -3.17 -14.19 -9.47
N GLN A 16 -2.41 -14.65 -10.46
CA GLN A 16 -2.22 -16.08 -10.72
C GLN A 16 -1.52 -16.78 -9.57
N SER A 17 -0.47 -16.17 -9.04
CA SER A 17 0.28 -16.72 -7.91
C SER A 17 -0.56 -16.79 -6.65
N ALA A 18 -1.31 -15.74 -6.35
CA ALA A 18 -2.21 -15.68 -5.19
C ALA A 18 -3.29 -16.74 -5.27
N LYS A 19 -3.89 -16.91 -6.45
CA LYS A 19 -4.92 -17.91 -6.67
C LYS A 19 -4.39 -19.32 -6.46
N LEU A 20 -3.22 -19.63 -7.01
CA LEU A 20 -2.57 -20.94 -6.83
C LEU A 20 -2.26 -21.23 -5.37
N ILE A 21 -1.73 -20.26 -4.65
CA ILE A 21 -1.39 -20.41 -3.23
C ILE A 21 -2.65 -20.71 -2.42
N LYS A 22 -3.73 -19.97 -2.66
CA LYS A 22 -4.98 -20.18 -1.92
C LYS A 22 -5.61 -21.54 -2.25
N GLU A 23 -5.60 -21.94 -3.52
CA GLU A 23 -6.18 -23.22 -3.93
C GLU A 23 -5.38 -24.40 -3.38
N LYS A 24 -4.04 -24.30 -3.38
CA LYS A 24 -3.17 -25.41 -3.02
C LYS A 24 -2.86 -25.48 -1.52
N TYR A 25 -2.67 -24.35 -0.87
CA TYR A 25 -2.20 -24.29 0.53
C TYR A 25 -3.18 -23.66 1.49
N ASN A 26 -4.21 -22.97 1.00
CA ASN A 26 -5.20 -22.25 1.81
C ASN A 26 -4.52 -21.31 2.84
N MET A 27 -3.45 -20.62 2.42
CA MET A 27 -2.70 -19.71 3.26
C MET A 27 -3.14 -18.27 3.06
N PRO A 28 -3.12 -17.44 4.12
CA PRO A 28 -3.39 -16.02 3.96
C PRO A 28 -2.29 -15.36 3.13
N ILE A 29 -2.68 -14.38 2.31
CA ILE A 29 -1.77 -13.68 1.41
C ILE A 29 -1.65 -12.23 1.84
N ARG A 30 -0.40 -11.78 2.00
CA ARG A 30 -0.07 -10.40 2.32
C ARG A 30 0.78 -9.81 1.20
N ILE A 31 0.48 -8.58 0.81
CA ILE A 31 1.32 -7.82 -0.12
C ILE A 31 1.75 -6.50 0.50
N ASN A 32 2.97 -6.09 0.16
CA ASN A 32 3.48 -4.75 0.48
C ASN A 32 3.54 -3.97 -0.83
N THR A 33 3.01 -2.76 -0.85
CA THR A 33 2.87 -1.98 -2.08
C THR A 33 3.14 -0.51 -1.85
N ASN A 34 3.52 0.19 -2.92
CA ASN A 34 3.63 1.65 -2.89
C ASN A 34 2.26 2.35 -3.09
N GLY A 35 1.20 1.59 -3.38
CA GLY A 35 -0.14 2.14 -3.55
C GLY A 35 -0.40 2.77 -4.91
N LEU A 36 0.47 2.60 -5.89
CA LEU A 36 0.34 3.21 -7.21
C LEU A 36 -0.13 2.22 -8.28
N GLY A 37 -0.57 1.03 -7.89
CA GLY A 37 -0.96 -0.01 -8.82
C GLY A 37 -2.10 0.38 -9.76
N SER A 38 -3.08 1.15 -9.28
CA SER A 38 -4.17 1.60 -10.14
C SER A 38 -3.71 2.62 -11.19
N LEU A 39 -2.76 3.48 -10.84
CA LEU A 39 -2.14 4.39 -11.82
C LEU A 39 -1.35 3.63 -12.88
N VAL A 40 -0.53 2.67 -12.45
CA VAL A 40 0.30 1.87 -13.36
C VAL A 40 -0.57 1.09 -14.34
N ASN A 41 -1.66 0.51 -13.87
CA ASN A 41 -2.55 -0.32 -14.69
C ASN A 41 -3.65 0.48 -15.39
N GLU A 42 -3.69 1.80 -15.18
CA GLU A 42 -4.67 2.72 -15.79
C GLU A 42 -6.12 2.33 -15.51
N ARG A 43 -6.37 1.66 -14.37
CA ARG A 43 -7.71 1.30 -13.90
C ARG A 43 -7.69 1.02 -12.41
N ASP A 44 -8.85 1.03 -11.78
CA ASP A 44 -8.95 0.61 -10.38
C ASP A 44 -8.76 -0.90 -10.28
N ILE A 45 -7.60 -1.32 -9.72
CA ILE A 45 -7.26 -2.72 -9.59
C ILE A 45 -7.73 -3.34 -8.26
N VAL A 46 -8.21 -2.54 -7.32
CA VAL A 46 -8.54 -3.02 -5.97
C VAL A 46 -9.61 -4.10 -5.99
N PRO A 47 -10.72 -3.97 -6.75
CA PRO A 47 -11.71 -5.05 -6.81
C PRO A 47 -11.13 -6.37 -7.33
N GLU A 48 -10.09 -6.33 -8.16
CA GLU A 48 -9.44 -7.53 -8.70
C GLU A 48 -8.64 -8.30 -7.64
N LEU A 49 -8.32 -7.65 -6.52
CA LEU A 49 -7.59 -8.26 -5.40
C LEU A 49 -8.52 -8.89 -4.37
N GLN A 50 -9.81 -8.61 -4.44
CA GLN A 50 -10.80 -9.13 -3.50
C GLN A 50 -10.82 -10.68 -3.57
N GLY A 51 -10.76 -11.31 -2.39
CA GLY A 51 -10.73 -12.76 -2.30
C GLY A 51 -9.36 -13.40 -2.56
N LEU A 52 -8.39 -12.63 -3.07
CA LEU A 52 -7.03 -13.11 -3.31
C LEU A 52 -6.04 -12.61 -2.27
N VAL A 53 -6.26 -11.40 -1.74
CA VAL A 53 -5.35 -10.76 -0.78
C VAL A 53 -6.07 -10.57 0.54
N ASP A 54 -5.45 -11.00 1.63
CA ASP A 54 -6.02 -10.91 2.98
C ASP A 54 -5.53 -9.67 3.71
N THR A 55 -4.29 -9.28 3.47
CA THR A 55 -3.67 -8.10 4.07
C THR A 55 -2.89 -7.32 3.03
N ILE A 56 -3.08 -6.01 2.99
CA ILE A 56 -2.29 -5.12 2.16
C ILE A 56 -1.62 -4.07 3.05
N SER A 57 -0.32 -3.89 2.85
CA SER A 57 0.49 -2.92 3.57
C SER A 57 0.97 -1.87 2.58
N VAL A 58 0.57 -0.62 2.77
CA VAL A 58 0.87 0.49 1.85
C VAL A 58 1.91 1.42 2.50
N SER A 59 2.98 1.71 1.78
CA SER A 59 4.01 2.63 2.26
C SER A 59 3.54 4.07 2.14
N LEU A 60 3.17 4.67 3.28
CA LEU A 60 2.78 6.08 3.35
C LEU A 60 4.01 7.00 3.34
N ASN A 61 5.04 6.62 4.08
CA ASN A 61 6.33 7.28 4.23
C ASN A 61 6.27 8.62 4.96
N THR A 62 5.35 9.50 4.62
CA THR A 62 5.23 10.84 5.23
C THR A 62 3.78 11.33 5.05
N PRO A 63 3.28 12.19 5.97
CA PRO A 63 1.94 12.77 5.81
C PRO A 63 1.90 13.96 4.85
N ASN A 64 3.05 14.42 4.38
CA ASN A 64 3.18 15.64 3.57
C ASN A 64 3.39 15.27 2.10
N ALA A 65 2.51 15.77 1.22
CA ALA A 65 2.56 15.46 -0.20
C ALA A 65 3.87 15.90 -0.87
N ASP A 66 4.39 17.09 -0.52
CA ASP A 66 5.64 17.59 -1.10
C ASP A 66 6.82 16.71 -0.71
N GLU A 67 6.89 16.31 0.56
CA GLU A 67 7.92 15.41 1.05
C GLU A 67 7.81 14.03 0.40
N TYR A 68 6.60 13.54 0.24
CA TYR A 68 6.33 12.27 -0.44
C TYR A 68 6.89 12.29 -1.87
N HIS A 69 6.65 13.36 -2.61
CA HIS A 69 7.16 13.49 -3.98
C HIS A 69 8.69 13.51 -4.02
N ARG A 70 9.33 14.14 -3.05
CA ARG A 70 10.79 14.14 -2.96
C ARG A 70 11.37 12.76 -2.66
N LEU A 71 10.71 12.00 -1.77
CA LEU A 71 11.16 10.67 -1.35
C LEU A 71 10.90 9.61 -2.42
N VAL A 72 9.75 9.62 -3.03
CA VAL A 72 9.29 8.54 -3.93
C VAL A 72 9.74 8.77 -5.37
N ARG A 73 9.76 10.02 -5.83
CA ARG A 73 10.16 10.39 -7.20
C ARG A 73 9.45 9.56 -8.28
N SER A 74 8.14 9.38 -8.09
CA SER A 74 7.33 8.62 -9.02
C SER A 74 7.25 9.31 -10.39
N LYS A 75 7.20 8.51 -11.46
CA LYS A 75 6.95 9.00 -12.83
C LYS A 75 5.59 9.68 -12.97
N PHE A 76 4.67 9.47 -12.03
CA PHE A 76 3.34 10.08 -12.03
C PHE A 76 3.31 11.46 -11.37
N GLY A 77 4.43 11.90 -10.79
CA GLY A 77 4.58 13.26 -10.23
C GLY A 77 3.63 13.53 -9.06
N GLU A 78 3.04 14.72 -9.07
CA GLU A 78 2.19 15.20 -7.98
C GLU A 78 0.92 14.38 -7.74
N LYS A 79 0.51 13.58 -8.72
CA LYS A 79 -0.67 12.72 -8.59
C LYS A 79 -0.43 11.52 -7.68
N SER A 80 0.82 11.19 -7.41
CA SER A 80 1.20 9.96 -6.70
C SER A 80 0.67 9.91 -5.28
N PHE A 81 0.79 10.99 -4.52
CA PHE A 81 0.34 11.02 -3.13
C PHE A 81 -1.17 10.79 -3.02
N ASP A 82 -1.95 11.56 -3.78
CA ASP A 82 -3.41 11.43 -3.76
C ASP A 82 -3.85 10.06 -4.26
N ALA A 83 -3.21 9.56 -5.31
CA ALA A 83 -3.51 8.23 -5.84
C ALA A 83 -3.22 7.12 -4.84
N MET A 84 -2.13 7.23 -4.09
CA MET A 84 -1.78 6.27 -3.03
C MET A 84 -2.84 6.29 -1.91
N ILE A 85 -3.27 7.46 -1.49
CA ILE A 85 -4.32 7.62 -0.48
C ILE A 85 -5.64 7.04 -0.98
N ASP A 86 -6.04 7.37 -2.20
CA ASP A 86 -7.29 6.87 -2.80
C ASP A 86 -7.26 5.35 -2.97
N PHE A 87 -6.13 4.81 -3.40
CA PHE A 87 -5.92 3.35 -3.50
C PHE A 87 -6.14 2.67 -2.14
N THR A 88 -5.52 3.22 -1.10
CA THR A 88 -5.63 2.66 0.26
C THR A 88 -7.06 2.73 0.77
N LYS A 89 -7.73 3.85 0.55
CA LYS A 89 -9.13 4.02 0.93
C LYS A 89 -10.01 2.98 0.21
N GLU A 90 -9.79 2.77 -1.07
CA GLU A 90 -10.51 1.77 -1.84
C GLU A 90 -10.26 0.36 -1.31
N CYS A 91 -9.01 0.07 -0.91
CA CYS A 91 -8.66 -1.22 -0.32
C CYS A 91 -9.48 -1.54 0.93
N THR A 92 -9.84 -0.55 1.74
CA THR A 92 -10.62 -0.78 2.97
C THR A 92 -12.01 -1.35 2.68
N LYS A 93 -12.50 -1.20 1.45
CA LYS A 93 -13.81 -1.72 1.03
C LYS A 93 -13.76 -3.19 0.60
N TYR A 94 -12.60 -3.67 0.15
CA TYR A 94 -12.49 -5.00 -0.49
C TYR A 94 -11.53 -5.95 0.20
N ILE A 95 -10.60 -5.45 1.02
CA ILE A 95 -9.56 -6.26 1.64
C ILE A 95 -9.73 -6.23 3.16
N PRO A 96 -9.72 -7.39 3.85
CA PRO A 96 -10.00 -7.44 5.29
C PRO A 96 -9.04 -6.63 6.16
N ASN A 97 -7.75 -6.62 5.82
CA ASN A 97 -6.74 -5.94 6.62
C ASN A 97 -5.94 -4.96 5.76
N VAL A 98 -6.08 -3.67 6.04
CA VAL A 98 -5.38 -2.61 5.31
C VAL A 98 -4.56 -1.80 6.31
N VAL A 99 -3.25 -1.71 6.06
CA VAL A 99 -2.29 -1.05 6.96
C VAL A 99 -1.46 -0.06 6.13
N MET A 100 -1.26 1.14 6.66
CA MET A 100 -0.29 2.09 6.11
C MET A 100 0.94 2.11 7.02
N THR A 101 2.12 2.26 6.45
CA THR A 101 3.38 2.22 7.20
C THR A 101 4.25 3.42 6.97
N THR A 102 5.00 3.78 8.00
CA THR A 102 6.15 4.68 7.94
C THR A 102 7.32 3.98 8.64
N VAL A 103 8.52 4.51 8.44
CA VAL A 103 9.72 3.94 9.08
C VAL A 103 10.13 4.82 10.25
N GLU A 104 10.40 4.19 11.40
CA GLU A 104 10.87 4.85 12.61
C GLU A 104 12.06 5.77 12.31
N THR A 105 12.08 6.94 12.94
CA THR A 105 13.12 7.97 12.84
C THR A 105 13.23 8.70 11.50
N THR A 106 12.47 8.33 10.48
CA THR A 106 12.48 9.03 9.20
C THR A 106 11.58 10.26 9.17
N ILE A 107 10.64 10.34 10.10
CA ILE A 107 9.75 11.48 10.27
C ILE A 107 9.66 11.83 11.76
N THR A 108 9.15 13.04 12.06
CA THR A 108 8.98 13.50 13.44
C THR A 108 7.79 12.82 14.11
N HIS A 109 7.72 12.88 15.45
CA HIS A 109 6.56 12.36 16.18
C HIS A 109 5.27 13.11 15.84
N GLU A 110 5.36 14.41 15.54
CA GLU A 110 4.22 15.20 15.08
C GLU A 110 3.72 14.68 13.72
N GLU A 111 4.64 14.38 12.82
CA GLU A 111 4.31 13.81 11.53
C GLU A 111 3.72 12.41 11.67
N GLU A 112 4.18 11.61 12.64
CA GLU A 112 3.58 10.30 12.95
C GLU A 112 2.12 10.44 13.38
N LYS A 113 1.81 11.46 14.18
CA LYS A 113 0.42 11.76 14.57
C LYS A 113 -0.43 12.14 13.36
N GLN A 114 0.12 12.92 12.44
CA GLN A 114 -0.57 13.28 11.20
C GLN A 114 -0.84 12.07 10.33
N CYS A 115 0.09 11.11 10.28
CA CYS A 115 -0.11 9.83 9.59
C CYS A 115 -1.24 9.03 10.23
N GLN A 116 -1.29 8.98 11.55
CA GLN A 116 -2.39 8.30 12.26
C GLN A 116 -3.74 8.92 11.92
N GLU A 117 -3.81 10.26 11.86
CA GLU A 117 -5.03 10.96 11.50
C GLU A 117 -5.49 10.63 10.08
N ILE A 118 -4.55 10.54 9.13
CA ILE A 118 -4.85 10.14 7.75
C ILE A 118 -5.45 8.73 7.75
N CYS A 119 -4.81 7.79 8.44
CA CYS A 119 -5.27 6.41 8.51
C CYS A 119 -6.65 6.30 9.15
N ASP A 120 -6.89 7.02 10.25
CA ASP A 120 -8.19 7.03 10.92
C ASP A 120 -9.29 7.53 9.99
N ARG A 121 -8.99 8.57 9.19
CA ARG A 121 -9.95 9.17 8.28
C ARG A 121 -10.37 8.23 7.16
N ILE A 122 -9.44 7.43 6.64
CA ILE A 122 -9.71 6.51 5.54
C ILE A 122 -10.08 5.10 5.99
N GLY A 123 -9.98 4.79 7.28
CA GLY A 123 -10.32 3.49 7.82
C GLY A 123 -9.22 2.44 7.77
N ALA A 124 -7.98 2.86 7.57
CA ALA A 124 -6.82 1.96 7.57
C ALA A 124 -6.15 1.94 8.95
N LYS A 125 -5.39 0.88 9.22
CA LYS A 125 -4.53 0.82 10.40
C LYS A 125 -3.21 1.53 10.10
N TYR A 126 -2.54 2.04 11.14
CA TYR A 126 -1.24 2.67 11.01
C TYR A 126 -0.20 1.88 11.78
N ARG A 127 0.96 1.64 11.15
CA ARG A 127 2.08 0.93 11.77
C ARG A 127 3.38 1.67 11.49
N ILE A 128 4.18 1.85 12.54
CA ILE A 128 5.55 2.39 12.43
C ILE A 128 6.50 1.17 12.40
N ARG A 129 7.24 1.05 11.30
CA ARG A 129 8.19 -0.04 11.14
C ARG A 129 9.53 0.33 11.78
N PRO A 130 10.24 -0.62 12.42
CA PRO A 130 11.57 -0.35 12.97
C PRO A 130 12.54 0.06 11.86
N TRP A 131 13.47 0.94 12.19
CA TRP A 131 14.58 1.25 11.29
C TRP A 131 15.49 0.04 11.17
N GLU A 132 15.83 -0.34 9.94
CA GLU A 132 16.73 -1.45 9.66
C GLU A 132 17.83 -0.97 8.72
N ASP A 133 19.06 -1.33 9.02
CA ASP A 133 20.22 -0.99 8.18
C ASP A 133 20.27 -1.84 6.89
#